data_491c8db30fca391c873c46af59c3437d
#
_entry.id   491c8db30fca391c873c46af59c3437d
#
_cell.length_a   1.000
_cell.length_b   1.000
_cell.length_c   1.000
_cell.angle_alpha   90.00
_cell.angle_beta   90.00
_cell.angle_gamma   90.00
#
_symmetry.space_group_name_H-M   'P 1'
#
loop_
_entity.id
_entity.type
_entity.pdbx_description
1 polymer ?
#
loop_
_entity_poly.entity_id
_entity_poly.type
_entity_poly.pdbx_seq_one_letter_code
_entity_poly.pdbx_strand_id
1 'polypeptide(L)'
;MDENLEIANIPSTYTRMIGRELGLNIRELPQLLQFTQLSTEQLLQDETLLTARQLVQILQNSVALSEHADFGLRLGKRLTPTTHGAMGFLVNSSPNLLMALKAFKEFIPTRISFARLSLEYTQDSVNIALHFDIQLSEQVHRILAETCAVILYECAEFIVGRAMDEAKIFFAHQEPHYSQGYADYLSGSYFFSSDEIKVDFPLSLCNIPNASANQDSYMLAMRQCESMLQQLKAAPQSYIYDIQKMMLSSSLHELNEEQIAAALFMSKRTLARKLAQDGTSFREIRDSILSRQASSYLLESDLSVDAIATLLNYHDSANFRRAFKRWFDLPPSEYRFQNKK
;
A
#
# COMPACT_ATOMS: atom_id res chain seq x y z
N MET A 1 14.08 2.03 16.66
CA MET A 1 14.08 1.56 15.26
C MET A 1 12.65 1.76 14.77
N ASP A 2 12.48 2.54 13.73
CA ASP A 2 11.16 3.02 13.31
C ASP A 2 10.32 1.83 12.82
N GLU A 3 9.32 1.41 13.57
CA GLU A 3 8.48 0.23 13.28
C GLU A 3 7.76 0.37 11.93
N ASN A 4 7.54 1.61 11.46
CA ASN A 4 6.92 1.90 10.18
C ASN A 4 7.79 1.54 8.96
N LEU A 5 9.11 1.36 9.12
CA LEU A 5 10.02 1.02 8.01
C LEU A 5 9.88 -0.43 7.53
N GLU A 6 9.31 -1.31 8.34
CA GLU A 6 9.24 -2.75 8.07
C GLU A 6 7.83 -3.21 7.61
N ILE A 7 6.86 -2.30 7.54
CA ILE A 7 5.53 -2.65 7.03
C ILE A 7 5.58 -2.75 5.50
N ALA A 8 5.26 -3.93 4.95
CA ALA A 8 5.19 -4.15 3.52
C ALA A 8 3.81 -3.70 2.98
N ASN A 9 3.75 -2.51 2.41
CA ASN A 9 2.52 -1.94 1.84
C ASN A 9 2.74 -1.14 0.55
N ILE A 10 3.98 -1.07 0.06
CA ILE A 10 4.33 -0.31 -1.13
C ILE A 10 4.31 -1.26 -2.35
N PRO A 11 3.48 -1.01 -3.37
CA PRO A 11 3.39 -1.89 -4.53
C PRO A 11 4.72 -2.03 -5.28
N SER A 12 5.08 -3.27 -5.65
CA SER A 12 6.29 -3.58 -6.45
C SER A 12 6.30 -2.88 -7.82
N THR A 13 5.12 -2.47 -8.29
CA THR A 13 4.97 -1.73 -9.55
C THR A 13 5.85 -0.49 -9.63
N TYR A 14 6.03 0.23 -8.52
CA TYR A 14 6.93 1.40 -8.50
C TYR A 14 8.37 1.01 -8.81
N THR A 15 8.87 -0.08 -8.23
CA THR A 15 10.22 -0.59 -8.51
C THR A 15 10.36 -1.05 -9.97
N ARG A 16 9.31 -1.67 -10.52
CA ARG A 16 9.31 -2.02 -11.96
C ARG A 16 9.39 -0.79 -12.87
N MET A 17 8.72 0.31 -12.48
CA MET A 17 8.82 1.57 -13.22
C MET A 17 10.19 2.22 -13.08
N ILE A 18 10.81 2.16 -11.89
CA ILE A 18 12.21 2.56 -11.68
C ILE A 18 13.13 1.78 -12.62
N GLY A 19 13.03 0.45 -12.66
CA GLY A 19 13.81 -0.40 -13.56
C GLY A 19 13.62 -0.02 -15.04
N ARG A 20 12.38 0.27 -15.45
CA ARG A 20 12.08 0.74 -16.82
C ARG A 20 12.66 2.11 -17.12
N GLU A 21 12.67 3.05 -16.18
CA GLU A 21 13.27 4.36 -16.36
C GLU A 21 14.80 4.26 -16.50
N LEU A 22 15.42 3.34 -15.78
CA LEU A 22 16.84 3.03 -15.89
C LEU A 22 17.19 2.22 -17.16
N GLY A 23 16.20 1.82 -17.97
CA GLY A 23 16.42 0.99 -19.16
C GLY A 23 16.84 -0.45 -18.86
N LEU A 24 16.65 -0.93 -17.63
CA LEU A 24 17.09 -2.26 -17.20
C LEU A 24 16.18 -3.37 -17.78
N ASN A 25 16.81 -4.38 -18.36
CA ASN A 25 16.13 -5.63 -18.71
C ASN A 25 16.05 -6.58 -17.50
N ILE A 26 15.31 -7.69 -17.63
CA ILE A 26 15.10 -8.65 -16.52
C ILE A 26 16.41 -9.19 -15.93
N ARG A 27 17.45 -9.38 -16.74
CA ARG A 27 18.74 -9.91 -16.27
C ARG A 27 19.54 -8.88 -15.48
N GLU A 28 19.25 -7.61 -15.64
CA GLU A 28 19.90 -6.48 -14.98
C GLU A 28 19.17 -6.03 -13.72
N LEU A 29 17.89 -6.39 -13.54
CA LEU A 29 17.11 -6.08 -12.33
C LEU A 29 17.81 -6.47 -11.01
N PRO A 30 18.60 -7.56 -10.90
CA PRO A 30 19.34 -7.85 -9.67
C PRO A 30 20.25 -6.71 -9.20
N GLN A 31 20.76 -5.86 -10.10
CA GLN A 31 21.58 -4.70 -9.74
C GLN A 31 20.76 -3.65 -8.99
N LEU A 32 19.51 -3.42 -9.42
CA LEU A 32 18.57 -2.53 -8.74
C LEU A 32 18.11 -3.08 -7.38
N LEU A 33 18.05 -4.41 -7.23
CA LEU A 33 17.58 -5.09 -6.03
C LEU A 33 18.68 -5.39 -5.00
N GLN A 34 19.93 -4.95 -5.23
CA GLN A 34 21.02 -5.17 -4.28
C GLN A 34 20.64 -4.68 -2.88
N PHE A 35 20.98 -5.46 -1.85
CA PHE A 35 20.74 -5.19 -0.43
C PHE A 35 19.26 -5.11 0.01
N THR A 36 18.30 -5.44 -0.86
CA THR A 36 16.86 -5.42 -0.54
C THR A 36 16.31 -6.75 -0.06
N GLN A 37 17.06 -7.85 -0.25
CA GLN A 37 16.60 -9.23 -0.04
C GLN A 37 15.42 -9.65 -0.93
N LEU A 38 15.11 -8.89 -1.98
CA LEU A 38 14.09 -9.21 -2.98
C LEU A 38 14.73 -9.96 -4.14
N SER A 39 14.05 -11.02 -4.60
CA SER A 39 14.41 -11.67 -5.86
C SER A 39 13.71 -11.00 -7.06
N THR A 40 14.25 -11.17 -8.26
CA THR A 40 13.60 -10.72 -9.50
C THR A 40 12.23 -11.38 -9.68
N GLU A 41 12.08 -12.66 -9.30
CA GLU A 41 10.82 -13.37 -9.39
C GLU A 41 9.75 -12.74 -8.50
N GLN A 42 10.09 -12.41 -7.25
CA GLN A 42 9.20 -11.69 -6.34
C GLN A 42 8.82 -10.31 -6.91
N LEU A 43 9.79 -9.55 -7.44
CA LEU A 43 9.51 -8.23 -8.03
C LEU A 43 8.51 -8.30 -9.19
N LEU A 44 8.51 -9.37 -9.97
CA LEU A 44 7.63 -9.53 -11.13
C LEU A 44 6.22 -10.00 -10.77
N GLN A 45 5.97 -10.42 -9.53
CA GLN A 45 4.63 -10.76 -9.06
C GLN A 45 3.86 -9.47 -8.72
N ASP A 46 2.62 -9.38 -9.22
CA ASP A 46 1.78 -8.17 -9.03
C ASP A 46 1.35 -7.95 -7.57
N GLU A 47 1.28 -9.02 -6.78
CA GLU A 47 0.89 -8.97 -5.38
C GLU A 47 2.04 -8.62 -4.42
N THR A 48 3.27 -8.50 -4.92
CA THR A 48 4.42 -8.20 -4.06
C THR A 48 4.34 -6.77 -3.55
N LEU A 49 4.37 -6.65 -2.23
CA LEU A 49 4.47 -5.39 -1.51
C LEU A 49 5.87 -5.24 -0.90
N LEU A 50 6.41 -4.05 -1.00
CA LEU A 50 7.72 -3.69 -0.44
C LEU A 50 7.54 -2.95 0.90
N THR A 51 8.57 -3.06 1.73
CA THR A 51 8.73 -2.20 2.90
C THR A 51 9.30 -0.84 2.50
N ALA A 52 9.14 0.17 3.37
CA ALA A 52 9.77 1.48 3.18
C ALA A 52 11.31 1.35 3.06
N ARG A 53 11.94 0.49 3.87
CA ARG A 53 13.38 0.21 3.81
C ARG A 53 13.80 -0.30 2.43
N GLN A 54 13.04 -1.24 1.87
CA GLN A 54 13.33 -1.80 0.54
C GLN A 54 13.21 -0.75 -0.55
N LEU A 55 12.14 0.07 -0.55
CA LEU A 55 12.00 1.14 -1.54
C LEU A 55 13.13 2.18 -1.43
N VAL A 56 13.49 2.61 -0.23
CA VAL A 56 14.60 3.55 -0.02
C VAL A 56 15.91 2.97 -0.55
N GLN A 57 16.19 1.68 -0.28
CA GLN A 57 17.39 1.02 -0.82
C GLN A 57 17.36 0.97 -2.36
N ILE A 58 16.21 0.67 -2.97
CA ILE A 58 16.03 0.67 -4.43
C ILE A 58 16.29 2.07 -5.01
N LEU A 59 15.79 3.12 -4.37
CA LEU A 59 16.06 4.49 -4.79
C LEU A 59 17.54 4.87 -4.64
N GLN A 60 18.24 4.41 -3.60
CA GLN A 60 19.68 4.56 -3.46
C GLN A 60 20.44 3.84 -4.58
N ASN A 61 20.05 2.61 -4.90
CA ASN A 61 20.63 1.85 -5.99
C ASN A 61 20.40 2.54 -7.34
N SER A 62 19.20 3.12 -7.54
CA SER A 62 18.87 3.84 -8.77
C SER A 62 19.73 5.08 -9.00
N VAL A 63 20.15 5.78 -7.93
CA VAL A 63 21.09 6.90 -8.02
C VAL A 63 22.42 6.46 -8.65
N ALA A 64 22.92 5.28 -8.25
CA ALA A 64 24.18 4.75 -8.76
C ALA A 64 24.07 4.20 -10.18
N LEU A 65 22.87 3.75 -10.59
CA LEU A 65 22.61 3.14 -11.90
C LEU A 65 22.14 4.16 -12.95
N SER A 66 21.64 5.31 -12.53
CA SER A 66 21.11 6.32 -13.45
C SER A 66 22.23 7.09 -14.16
N GLU A 67 22.14 7.16 -15.47
CA GLU A 67 22.97 8.05 -16.31
C GLU A 67 22.39 9.48 -16.38
N HIS A 68 21.19 9.71 -15.84
CA HIS A 68 20.46 10.95 -15.91
C HIS A 68 20.38 11.63 -14.54
N ALA A 69 20.88 12.84 -14.45
CA ALA A 69 20.87 13.62 -13.21
C ALA A 69 19.43 14.03 -12.80
N ASP A 70 18.54 14.22 -13.78
CA ASP A 70 17.10 14.55 -13.64
C ASP A 70 16.21 13.33 -13.44
N PHE A 71 16.75 12.23 -12.93
CA PHE A 71 16.06 10.94 -12.78
C PHE A 71 14.71 11.07 -12.05
N GLY A 72 14.62 11.91 -11.02
CA GLY A 72 13.38 12.12 -10.28
C GLY A 72 12.26 12.70 -11.14
N LEU A 73 12.57 13.70 -11.97
CA LEU A 73 11.61 14.31 -12.90
C LEU A 73 11.13 13.29 -13.95
N ARG A 74 12.07 12.55 -14.55
CA ARG A 74 11.80 11.50 -15.54
C ARG A 74 10.93 10.39 -14.96
N LEU A 75 11.24 9.94 -13.74
CA LEU A 75 10.45 8.94 -13.04
C LEU A 75 9.03 9.44 -12.78
N GLY A 76 8.86 10.69 -12.35
CA GLY A 76 7.56 11.31 -12.15
C GLY A 76 6.69 11.26 -13.40
N LYS A 77 7.26 11.62 -14.56
CA LYS A 77 6.57 11.55 -15.87
C LYS A 77 6.17 10.14 -16.28
N ARG A 78 6.95 9.13 -15.87
CA ARG A 78 6.67 7.71 -16.15
C ARG A 78 5.56 7.13 -15.27
N LEU A 79 5.37 7.67 -14.07
CA LEU A 79 4.37 7.19 -13.11
C LEU A 79 2.97 7.74 -13.45
N THR A 80 2.33 7.10 -14.42
CA THR A 80 0.97 7.47 -14.87
C THR A 80 -0.08 7.09 -13.81
N PRO A 81 -1.32 7.60 -13.87
CA PRO A 81 -2.39 7.28 -12.95
C PRO A 81 -2.64 5.79 -12.76
N THR A 82 -2.49 4.98 -13.82
CA THR A 82 -2.64 3.52 -13.74
C THR A 82 -1.61 2.86 -12.83
N THR A 83 -0.43 3.45 -12.70
CA THR A 83 0.62 2.96 -11.78
C THR A 83 0.20 3.08 -10.31
N HIS A 84 -0.66 4.06 -10.01
CA HIS A 84 -1.17 4.30 -8.65
C HIS A 84 -2.41 3.49 -8.30
N GLY A 85 -2.87 2.59 -9.19
CA GLY A 85 -4.04 1.73 -8.97
C GLY A 85 -5.31 2.52 -8.64
N ALA A 86 -6.08 2.06 -7.65
CA ALA A 86 -7.35 2.70 -7.28
C ALA A 86 -7.21 4.20 -6.97
N MET A 87 -6.11 4.62 -6.31
CA MET A 87 -5.87 6.03 -6.01
C MET A 87 -5.71 6.88 -7.28
N GLY A 88 -5.01 6.38 -8.28
CA GLY A 88 -4.85 7.09 -9.55
C GLY A 88 -6.17 7.21 -10.32
N PHE A 89 -7.00 6.16 -10.32
CA PHE A 89 -8.35 6.23 -10.90
C PHE A 89 -9.25 7.20 -10.15
N LEU A 90 -9.19 7.20 -8.82
CA LEU A 90 -9.94 8.13 -7.97
C LEU A 90 -9.61 9.58 -8.31
N VAL A 91 -8.31 9.90 -8.39
CA VAL A 91 -7.84 11.24 -8.73
C VAL A 91 -8.34 11.68 -10.10
N ASN A 92 -8.13 10.87 -11.13
CA ASN A 92 -8.50 11.21 -12.50
C ASN A 92 -10.01 11.34 -12.71
N SER A 93 -10.82 10.55 -12.00
CA SER A 93 -12.28 10.63 -12.08
C SER A 93 -12.90 11.68 -11.14
N SER A 94 -12.07 12.38 -10.35
CA SER A 94 -12.52 13.42 -9.41
C SER A 94 -13.25 14.55 -10.12
N PRO A 95 -14.29 15.16 -9.50
CA PRO A 95 -15.06 16.25 -10.09
C PRO A 95 -14.24 17.50 -10.43
N ASN A 96 -13.18 17.76 -9.70
CA ASN A 96 -12.25 18.88 -9.89
C ASN A 96 -10.92 18.62 -9.16
N LEU A 97 -9.94 19.51 -9.36
CA LEU A 97 -8.62 19.37 -8.74
C LEU A 97 -8.67 19.42 -7.21
N LEU A 98 -9.54 20.25 -6.62
CA LEU A 98 -9.66 20.31 -5.16
C LEU A 98 -10.03 18.96 -4.54
N MET A 99 -10.98 18.25 -5.15
CA MET A 99 -11.38 16.91 -4.70
C MET A 99 -10.26 15.88 -4.93
N ALA A 100 -9.52 15.99 -6.03
CA ALA A 100 -8.35 15.16 -6.31
C ALA A 100 -7.24 15.34 -5.26
N LEU A 101 -6.92 16.60 -4.90
CA LEU A 101 -5.92 16.91 -3.86
C LEU A 101 -6.34 16.37 -2.47
N LYS A 102 -7.63 16.44 -2.14
CA LYS A 102 -8.17 15.82 -0.91
C LYS A 102 -8.00 14.30 -0.93
N ALA A 103 -8.27 13.66 -2.07
CA ALA A 103 -8.07 12.23 -2.25
C ALA A 103 -6.58 11.84 -2.13
N PHE A 104 -5.67 12.60 -2.72
CA PHE A 104 -4.23 12.40 -2.55
C PHE A 104 -3.84 12.46 -1.06
N LYS A 105 -4.24 13.52 -0.35
CA LYS A 105 -3.96 13.67 1.09
C LYS A 105 -4.42 12.46 1.89
N GLU A 106 -5.62 11.99 1.63
CA GLU A 106 -6.23 10.91 2.41
C GLU A 106 -5.61 9.54 2.10
N PHE A 107 -5.34 9.25 0.83
CA PHE A 107 -5.02 7.90 0.39
C PHE A 107 -3.55 7.65 0.02
N ILE A 108 -2.67 8.66 0.04
CA ILE A 108 -1.23 8.47 -0.20
C ILE A 108 -0.60 7.40 0.71
N PRO A 109 -0.99 7.23 2.00
CA PRO A 109 -0.43 6.18 2.85
C PRO A 109 -0.72 4.76 2.33
N THR A 110 -1.74 4.57 1.48
CA THR A 110 -2.03 3.29 0.83
C THR A 110 -1.02 2.93 -0.29
N ARG A 111 -0.14 3.87 -0.64
CA ARG A 111 0.87 3.72 -1.71
C ARG A 111 2.29 3.88 -1.21
N ILE A 112 2.52 4.84 -0.34
CA ILE A 112 3.83 5.11 0.27
C ILE A 112 3.56 5.41 1.75
N SER A 113 3.80 4.44 2.61
CA SER A 113 3.46 4.49 4.04
C SER A 113 4.18 5.58 4.82
N PHE A 114 5.33 6.03 4.34
CA PHE A 114 6.16 7.04 4.98
C PHE A 114 6.01 8.44 4.39
N ALA A 115 5.04 8.64 3.47
CA ALA A 115 4.73 9.94 2.91
C ALA A 115 3.38 10.44 3.39
N ARG A 116 3.29 11.71 3.73
CA ARG A 116 2.07 12.41 4.10
C ARG A 116 1.94 13.71 3.32
N LEU A 117 0.70 14.07 3.01
CA LEU A 117 0.36 15.36 2.42
C LEU A 117 -0.46 16.17 3.41
N SER A 118 -0.13 17.45 3.56
CA SER A 118 -0.96 18.43 4.24
C SER A 118 -1.58 19.38 3.20
N LEU A 119 -2.80 19.83 3.47
CA LEU A 119 -3.50 20.84 2.68
C LEU A 119 -3.79 22.04 3.55
N GLU A 120 -3.35 23.21 3.10
CA GLU A 120 -3.65 24.47 3.72
C GLU A 120 -4.37 25.37 2.71
N TYR A 121 -5.35 26.14 3.19
CA TYR A 121 -6.18 27.00 2.36
C TYR A 121 -5.86 28.45 2.72
N THR A 122 -5.56 29.24 1.70
CA THR A 122 -5.55 30.69 1.81
C THR A 122 -6.81 31.27 1.15
N GLN A 123 -6.92 32.60 1.10
CA GLN A 123 -8.03 33.24 0.42
C GLN A 123 -8.06 32.92 -1.09
N ASP A 124 -6.90 32.80 -1.73
CA ASP A 124 -6.75 32.70 -3.18
C ASP A 124 -6.08 31.41 -3.65
N SER A 125 -5.57 30.57 -2.75
CA SER A 125 -4.81 29.37 -3.12
C SER A 125 -5.04 28.17 -2.21
N VAL A 126 -4.64 27.01 -2.70
CA VAL A 126 -4.53 25.74 -1.98
C VAL A 126 -3.08 25.31 -1.99
N ASN A 127 -2.46 25.24 -0.83
CA ASN A 127 -1.09 24.77 -0.64
C ASN A 127 -1.12 23.28 -0.30
N ILE A 128 -0.37 22.48 -1.03
CA ILE A 128 -0.15 21.07 -0.73
C ILE A 128 1.32 20.88 -0.36
N ALA A 129 1.60 20.48 0.87
CA ALA A 129 2.97 20.19 1.32
C ALA A 129 3.16 18.68 1.49
N LEU A 130 4.34 18.20 1.08
CA LEU A 130 4.76 16.81 1.14
C LEU A 130 5.76 16.60 2.27
N HIS A 131 5.47 15.64 3.14
CA HIS A 131 6.30 15.28 4.27
C HIS A 131 6.70 13.82 4.21
N PHE A 132 7.95 13.52 4.57
CA PHE A 132 8.44 12.14 4.72
C PHE A 132 8.72 11.86 6.20
N ASP A 133 8.11 10.81 6.73
CA ASP A 133 8.16 10.43 8.16
C ASP A 133 9.41 9.62 8.52
N ILE A 134 10.37 9.51 7.61
CA ILE A 134 11.62 8.78 7.77
C ILE A 134 12.81 9.65 7.34
N GLN A 135 13.98 9.33 7.89
CA GLN A 135 15.22 9.97 7.43
C GLN A 135 15.64 9.43 6.07
N LEU A 136 15.84 10.34 5.12
CA LEU A 136 16.28 10.06 3.76
C LEU A 136 17.63 10.73 3.49
N SER A 137 18.46 10.11 2.66
CA SER A 137 19.62 10.83 2.10
C SER A 137 19.15 11.99 1.24
N GLU A 138 19.96 13.03 1.11
CA GLU A 138 19.63 14.21 0.29
C GLU A 138 19.23 13.83 -1.14
N GLN A 139 19.94 12.88 -1.75
CA GLN A 139 19.66 12.41 -3.10
C GLN A 139 18.32 11.71 -3.22
N VAL A 140 17.98 10.79 -2.29
CA VAL A 140 16.70 10.08 -2.30
C VAL A 140 15.55 11.04 -2.01
N HIS A 141 15.75 11.99 -1.08
CA HIS A 141 14.79 13.04 -0.77
C HIS A 141 14.48 13.88 -2.01
N ARG A 142 15.51 14.32 -2.75
CA ARG A 142 15.34 15.07 -4.00
C ARG A 142 14.59 14.26 -5.07
N ILE A 143 14.98 13.00 -5.32
CA ILE A 143 14.28 12.15 -6.29
C ILE A 143 12.79 12.03 -5.95
N LEU A 144 12.46 11.77 -4.68
CA LEU A 144 11.06 11.66 -4.26
C LEU A 144 10.31 12.99 -4.38
N ALA A 145 10.96 14.11 -4.04
CA ALA A 145 10.39 15.45 -4.16
C ALA A 145 10.05 15.78 -5.63
N GLU A 146 11.00 15.60 -6.52
CA GLU A 146 10.84 15.81 -7.96
C GLU A 146 9.76 14.89 -8.55
N THR A 147 9.83 13.60 -8.22
CA THR A 147 8.86 12.60 -8.68
C THR A 147 7.43 12.96 -8.24
N CYS A 148 7.23 13.31 -6.97
CA CYS A 148 5.91 13.67 -6.45
C CYS A 148 5.40 15.00 -7.03
N ALA A 149 6.28 15.99 -7.23
CA ALA A 149 5.92 17.26 -7.85
C ALA A 149 5.41 17.05 -9.28
N VAL A 150 6.12 16.26 -10.09
CA VAL A 150 5.68 15.96 -11.46
C VAL A 150 4.37 15.19 -11.48
N ILE A 151 4.18 14.19 -10.60
CA ILE A 151 2.91 13.45 -10.51
C ILE A 151 1.74 14.39 -10.17
N LEU A 152 1.92 15.27 -9.18
CA LEU A 152 0.87 16.22 -8.81
C LEU A 152 0.54 17.18 -9.94
N TYR A 153 1.57 17.62 -10.66
CA TYR A 153 1.43 18.52 -11.79
C TYR A 153 0.70 17.88 -12.97
N GLU A 154 1.12 16.69 -13.40
CA GLU A 154 0.46 15.91 -14.45
C GLU A 154 -1.03 15.66 -14.13
N CYS A 155 -1.34 15.33 -12.87
CA CYS A 155 -2.71 15.15 -12.43
C CYS A 155 -3.50 16.47 -12.48
N ALA A 156 -2.88 17.58 -12.07
CA ALA A 156 -3.53 18.91 -12.11
C ALA A 156 -3.82 19.34 -13.54
N GLU A 157 -2.85 19.22 -14.45
CA GLU A 157 -3.01 19.54 -15.87
C GLU A 157 -4.07 18.66 -16.55
N PHE A 158 -4.09 17.36 -16.23
CA PHE A 158 -5.12 16.46 -16.74
C PHE A 158 -6.54 16.88 -16.32
N ILE A 159 -6.73 17.23 -15.05
CA ILE A 159 -8.03 17.59 -14.49
C ILE A 159 -8.49 18.97 -14.99
N VAL A 160 -7.59 19.94 -14.99
CA VAL A 160 -7.89 21.33 -15.43
C VAL A 160 -7.97 21.44 -16.94
N GLY A 161 -7.33 20.52 -17.68
CA GLY A 161 -7.34 20.44 -19.15
C GLY A 161 -6.38 21.44 -19.84
N ARG A 162 -5.44 22.02 -19.10
CA ARG A 162 -4.40 22.92 -19.62
C ARG A 162 -3.16 22.95 -18.73
N ALA A 163 -2.09 23.56 -19.22
CA ALA A 163 -0.89 23.83 -18.44
C ALA A 163 -1.19 24.66 -17.18
N MET A 164 -0.43 24.39 -16.13
CA MET A 164 -0.59 25.01 -14.81
C MET A 164 0.42 26.15 -14.60
N ASP A 165 0.46 27.11 -15.55
CA ASP A 165 1.45 28.20 -15.56
C ASP A 165 1.40 29.08 -14.30
N GLU A 166 0.25 29.15 -13.61
CA GLU A 166 0.04 29.93 -12.40
C GLU A 166 0.46 29.21 -11.12
N ALA A 167 0.76 27.90 -11.18
CA ALA A 167 1.18 27.14 -10.02
C ALA A 167 2.62 27.52 -9.62
N LYS A 168 2.89 27.39 -8.32
CA LYS A 168 4.23 27.61 -7.76
C LYS A 168 4.67 26.38 -7.00
N ILE A 169 5.90 25.94 -7.29
CA ILE A 169 6.48 24.77 -6.65
C ILE A 169 7.70 25.19 -5.85
N PHE A 170 7.78 24.72 -4.62
CA PHE A 170 8.86 25.01 -3.69
C PHE A 170 9.57 23.70 -3.35
N PHE A 171 10.86 23.62 -3.64
CA PHE A 171 11.70 22.47 -3.32
C PHE A 171 12.63 22.80 -2.15
N ALA A 172 12.74 21.87 -1.19
CA ALA A 172 13.62 22.04 -0.04
C ALA A 172 15.11 21.88 -0.39
N HIS A 173 15.42 21.15 -1.47
CA HIS A 173 16.79 20.95 -1.92
C HIS A 173 17.37 22.19 -2.61
N GLN A 174 18.70 22.26 -2.67
CA GLN A 174 19.40 23.30 -3.41
C GLN A 174 19.13 23.16 -4.92
N GLU A 175 19.29 24.27 -5.64
CA GLU A 175 19.15 24.29 -7.10
C GLU A 175 20.14 23.30 -7.75
N PRO A 176 19.65 22.27 -8.46
CA PRO A 176 20.53 21.33 -9.13
C PRO A 176 21.09 21.90 -10.42
N HIS A 177 22.24 21.41 -10.87
CA HIS A 177 22.89 21.88 -12.10
C HIS A 177 22.04 21.68 -13.37
N TYR A 178 21.03 20.83 -13.32
CA TYR A 178 20.08 20.57 -14.41
C TYR A 178 18.76 21.33 -14.25
N SER A 179 18.70 22.36 -13.41
CA SER A 179 17.47 23.10 -13.08
C SER A 179 16.76 23.67 -14.32
N GLN A 180 17.48 24.00 -15.38
CA GLN A 180 16.88 24.44 -16.65
C GLN A 180 15.95 23.40 -17.28
N GLY A 181 16.20 22.10 -17.04
CA GLY A 181 15.35 21.01 -17.54
C GLY A 181 14.02 20.85 -16.82
N TYR A 182 13.81 21.53 -15.68
CA TYR A 182 12.52 21.47 -14.97
C TYR A 182 11.36 22.00 -15.80
N ALA A 183 11.61 22.97 -16.67
CA ALA A 183 10.60 23.53 -17.57
C ALA A 183 10.01 22.51 -18.56
N ASP A 184 10.71 21.40 -18.82
CA ASP A 184 10.20 20.32 -19.67
C ASP A 184 9.14 19.45 -18.96
N TYR A 185 9.05 19.57 -17.63
CA TYR A 185 8.17 18.77 -16.78
C TYR A 185 7.12 19.59 -16.01
N LEU A 186 7.43 20.84 -15.71
CA LEU A 186 6.65 21.73 -14.83
C LEU A 186 6.43 23.05 -15.51
N SER A 187 5.20 23.37 -15.90
CA SER A 187 4.88 24.59 -16.65
C SER A 187 4.85 25.86 -15.80
N GLY A 188 4.75 25.75 -14.45
CA GLY A 188 4.68 26.91 -13.57
C GLY A 188 6.04 27.45 -13.11
N SER A 189 6.02 28.20 -12.02
CA SER A 189 7.24 28.70 -11.39
C SER A 189 7.75 27.74 -10.33
N TYR A 190 9.05 27.51 -10.26
CA TYR A 190 9.68 26.66 -9.26
C TYR A 190 10.80 27.39 -8.53
N PHE A 191 10.91 27.11 -7.20
CA PHE A 191 11.83 27.75 -6.28
C PHE A 191 12.59 26.66 -5.50
N PHE A 192 13.89 26.91 -5.23
CA PHE A 192 14.76 25.99 -4.52
C PHE A 192 15.13 26.55 -3.14
N SER A 193 15.73 25.69 -2.30
CA SER A 193 16.19 26.05 -0.95
C SER A 193 15.06 26.61 -0.05
N SER A 194 13.87 26.08 -0.22
CA SER A 194 12.71 26.38 0.60
C SER A 194 12.70 25.53 1.88
N ASP A 195 11.91 25.94 2.89
CA ASP A 195 11.82 25.20 4.17
C ASP A 195 11.16 23.83 4.00
N GLU A 196 10.28 23.68 3.01
CA GLU A 196 9.51 22.45 2.76
C GLU A 196 9.27 22.24 1.26
N ILE A 197 8.86 21.00 0.92
CA ILE A 197 8.36 20.67 -0.43
C ILE A 197 6.89 21.03 -0.48
N LYS A 198 6.54 22.02 -1.31
CA LYS A 198 5.18 22.54 -1.40
C LYS A 198 4.80 22.89 -2.83
N VAL A 199 3.54 22.65 -3.18
CA VAL A 199 2.93 23.14 -4.41
C VAL A 199 1.77 24.06 -4.05
N ASP A 200 1.73 25.22 -4.67
CA ASP A 200 0.70 26.25 -4.47
C ASP A 200 -0.13 26.36 -5.76
N PHE A 201 -1.39 25.98 -5.68
CA PHE A 201 -2.34 26.05 -6.78
C PHE A 201 -3.35 27.18 -6.53
N PRO A 202 -3.62 28.06 -7.52
CA PRO A 202 -4.71 29.01 -7.42
C PRO A 202 -6.06 28.33 -7.15
N LEU A 203 -6.81 28.80 -6.15
CA LEU A 203 -8.10 28.20 -5.77
C LEU A 203 -9.11 28.25 -6.93
N SER A 204 -9.04 29.27 -7.78
CA SER A 204 -9.86 29.38 -9.00
C SER A 204 -9.66 28.21 -9.95
N LEU A 205 -8.42 27.73 -10.11
CA LEU A 205 -8.10 26.57 -10.95
C LEU A 205 -8.55 25.25 -10.29
N CYS A 206 -8.41 25.16 -8.98
CA CYS A 206 -8.80 23.98 -8.23
C CYS A 206 -10.30 23.65 -8.33
N ASN A 207 -11.14 24.63 -8.63
CA ASN A 207 -12.59 24.50 -8.76
C ASN A 207 -13.09 24.32 -10.19
N ILE A 208 -12.20 24.34 -11.20
CA ILE A 208 -12.59 24.07 -12.59
C ILE A 208 -13.14 22.64 -12.67
N PRO A 209 -14.34 22.43 -13.26
CA PRO A 209 -14.89 21.10 -13.44
C PRO A 209 -13.99 20.25 -14.35
N ASN A 210 -13.70 19.03 -13.92
CA ASN A 210 -12.97 18.05 -14.71
C ASN A 210 -13.85 17.49 -15.83
N ALA A 211 -13.50 17.77 -17.09
CA ALA A 211 -14.23 17.27 -18.25
C ALA A 211 -14.22 15.73 -18.37
N SER A 212 -13.24 15.06 -17.74
CA SER A 212 -13.09 13.60 -17.70
C SER A 212 -13.70 12.98 -16.44
N ALA A 213 -14.37 13.77 -15.58
CA ALA A 213 -14.99 13.25 -14.36
C ALA A 213 -16.04 12.18 -14.68
N ASN A 214 -16.05 11.12 -13.87
CA ASN A 214 -17.04 10.05 -13.96
C ASN A 214 -17.47 9.64 -12.56
N GLN A 215 -18.73 9.90 -12.22
CA GLN A 215 -19.29 9.67 -10.89
C GLN A 215 -19.19 8.21 -10.44
N ASP A 216 -19.53 7.27 -11.32
CA ASP A 216 -19.52 5.84 -10.98
C ASP A 216 -18.10 5.33 -10.74
N SER A 217 -17.17 5.72 -11.62
CA SER A 217 -15.74 5.38 -11.47
C SER A 217 -15.16 6.01 -10.21
N TYR A 218 -15.50 7.26 -9.90
CA TYR A 218 -15.09 7.96 -8.69
C TYR A 218 -15.56 7.22 -7.44
N MET A 219 -16.85 6.86 -7.36
CA MET A 219 -17.43 6.17 -6.21
C MET A 219 -16.85 4.76 -6.03
N LEU A 220 -16.61 4.04 -7.14
CA LEU A 220 -15.98 2.72 -7.07
C LEU A 220 -14.54 2.79 -6.54
N ALA A 221 -13.73 3.70 -7.10
CA ALA A 221 -12.36 3.91 -6.69
C ALA A 221 -12.26 4.42 -5.25
N MET A 222 -13.18 5.29 -4.82
CA MET A 222 -13.28 5.78 -3.44
C MET A 222 -13.46 4.61 -2.45
N ARG A 223 -14.46 3.75 -2.68
CA ARG A 223 -14.71 2.57 -1.84
C ARG A 223 -13.50 1.65 -1.76
N GLN A 224 -12.80 1.46 -2.87
CA GLN A 224 -11.60 0.64 -2.91
C GLN A 224 -10.46 1.27 -2.10
N CYS A 225 -10.23 2.58 -2.23
CA CYS A 225 -9.23 3.31 -1.46
C CYS A 225 -9.55 3.31 0.05
N GLU A 226 -10.83 3.52 0.42
CA GLU A 226 -11.30 3.45 1.81
C GLU A 226 -11.06 2.06 2.42
N SER A 227 -11.38 0.99 1.67
CA SER A 227 -11.13 -0.39 2.10
C SER A 227 -9.64 -0.64 2.33
N MET A 228 -8.77 -0.18 1.41
CA MET A 228 -7.32 -0.30 1.57
C MET A 228 -6.81 0.50 2.78
N LEU A 229 -7.31 1.72 2.99
CA LEU A 229 -6.93 2.56 4.12
C LEU A 229 -7.39 1.94 5.45
N GLN A 230 -8.59 1.35 5.49
CA GLN A 230 -9.07 0.60 6.65
C GLN A 230 -8.20 -0.61 6.95
N GLN A 231 -7.79 -1.37 5.92
CA GLN A 231 -6.86 -2.49 6.08
C GLN A 231 -5.51 -2.04 6.64
N LEU A 232 -4.97 -0.92 6.19
CA LEU A 232 -3.74 -0.33 6.73
C LEU A 232 -3.90 0.14 8.19
N LYS A 233 -5.03 0.75 8.53
CA LYS A 233 -5.33 1.23 9.90
C LYS A 233 -5.71 0.07 10.84
N ALA A 234 -6.34 -0.97 10.32
CA ALA A 234 -6.66 -2.20 11.05
C ALA A 234 -5.43 -3.11 11.20
N ALA A 235 -4.37 -2.84 10.45
CA ALA A 235 -3.06 -3.41 10.66
C ALA A 235 -2.27 -2.56 11.68
N PRO A 236 -2.38 -2.79 12.99
CA PRO A 236 -1.16 -2.96 13.73
C PRO A 236 -0.51 -4.15 13.02
N GLN A 237 0.81 -4.19 12.88
CA GLN A 237 1.59 -5.35 12.42
C GLN A 237 1.04 -6.65 13.04
N SER A 238 -0.13 -7.05 12.62
CA SER A 238 -0.78 -8.19 13.22
C SER A 238 -0.30 -9.38 12.43
N TYR A 239 0.75 -10.03 12.90
CA TYR A 239 1.07 -11.40 12.54
C TYR A 239 -0.19 -12.28 12.51
N ILE A 240 -1.26 -11.86 13.17
CA ILE A 240 -2.61 -12.42 13.14
C ILE A 240 -3.14 -12.45 11.70
N TYR A 241 -3.04 -11.35 10.94
CA TYR A 241 -3.54 -11.30 9.55
C TYR A 241 -2.72 -12.21 8.63
N ASP A 242 -1.39 -12.17 8.74
CA ASP A 242 -0.52 -13.02 7.92
C ASP A 242 -0.74 -14.49 8.24
N ILE A 243 -0.89 -14.84 9.52
CA ILE A 243 -1.23 -16.19 9.96
C ILE A 243 -2.59 -16.60 9.42
N GLN A 244 -3.61 -15.74 9.52
CA GLN A 244 -4.95 -16.02 8.99
C GLN A 244 -4.92 -16.22 7.48
N LYS A 245 -4.22 -15.37 6.74
CA LYS A 245 -4.04 -15.48 5.29
C LYS A 245 -3.34 -16.78 4.91
N MET A 246 -2.24 -17.13 5.59
CA MET A 246 -1.52 -18.38 5.36
C MET A 246 -2.38 -19.59 5.66
N MET A 247 -3.15 -19.56 6.75
CA MET A 247 -4.05 -20.65 7.13
C MET A 247 -5.25 -20.80 6.20
N LEU A 248 -5.71 -19.73 5.55
CA LEU A 248 -6.81 -19.76 4.59
C LEU A 248 -6.38 -20.10 3.17
N SER A 249 -5.13 -19.78 2.79
CA SER A 249 -4.59 -20.04 1.45
C SER A 249 -3.93 -21.41 1.29
N SER A 250 -3.49 -22.02 2.39
CA SER A 250 -2.99 -23.39 2.41
C SER A 250 -4.13 -24.33 2.77
N SER A 251 -4.03 -25.63 2.40
CA SER A 251 -4.92 -26.64 3.00
C SER A 251 -4.82 -26.46 4.51
N LEU A 252 -5.88 -26.01 5.17
CA LEU A 252 -5.96 -25.50 6.57
C LEU A 252 -5.23 -26.33 7.64
N HIS A 253 -4.65 -27.43 7.25
CA HIS A 253 -4.26 -28.55 8.08
C HIS A 253 -2.76 -28.87 8.05
N GLU A 254 -2.02 -28.25 7.13
CA GLU A 254 -0.61 -28.55 6.93
C GLU A 254 0.31 -27.56 7.68
N LEU A 255 -0.20 -26.38 8.08
CA LEU A 255 0.60 -25.38 8.73
C LEU A 255 0.48 -25.42 10.26
N ASN A 256 1.50 -25.94 10.91
CA ASN A 256 1.66 -25.81 12.35
C ASN A 256 2.36 -24.48 12.72
N GLU A 257 2.40 -24.16 14.01
CA GLU A 257 3.00 -22.93 14.52
C GLU A 257 4.48 -22.76 14.13
N GLU A 258 5.23 -23.85 13.97
CA GLU A 258 6.64 -23.82 13.57
C GLU A 258 6.79 -23.48 12.09
N GLN A 259 5.93 -24.04 11.24
CA GLN A 259 5.94 -23.77 9.80
C GLN A 259 5.52 -22.33 9.51
N ILE A 260 4.49 -21.82 10.21
CA ILE A 260 4.08 -20.41 10.11
C ILE A 260 5.18 -19.49 10.62
N ALA A 261 5.81 -19.79 11.76
CA ALA A 261 6.93 -19.01 12.26
C ALA A 261 8.10 -18.99 11.26
N ALA A 262 8.41 -20.12 10.63
CA ALA A 262 9.44 -20.21 9.60
C ALA A 262 9.07 -19.40 8.34
N ALA A 263 7.81 -19.46 7.89
CA ALA A 263 7.33 -18.68 6.76
C ALA A 263 7.38 -17.16 7.04
N LEU A 264 7.20 -16.76 8.29
CA LEU A 264 7.35 -15.37 8.76
C LEU A 264 8.82 -15.03 9.15
N PHE A 265 9.78 -15.89 8.79
CA PHE A 265 11.22 -15.69 9.06
C PHE A 265 11.54 -15.47 10.55
N MET A 266 10.83 -16.13 11.46
CA MET A 266 11.05 -16.01 12.90
C MET A 266 11.01 -17.36 13.60
N SER A 267 11.51 -17.40 14.84
CA SER A 267 11.37 -18.60 15.68
C SER A 267 9.97 -18.69 16.27
N LYS A 268 9.49 -19.91 16.56
CA LYS A 268 8.23 -20.15 17.27
C LYS A 268 8.12 -19.32 18.56
N ARG A 269 9.20 -19.19 19.33
CA ARG A 269 9.26 -18.37 20.55
C ARG A 269 9.04 -16.89 20.25
N THR A 270 9.61 -16.39 19.16
CA THR A 270 9.45 -15.00 18.73
C THR A 270 8.01 -14.73 18.30
N LEU A 271 7.41 -15.65 17.53
CA LEU A 271 6.02 -15.58 17.09
C LEU A 271 5.08 -15.57 18.33
N ALA A 272 5.21 -16.53 19.22
CA ALA A 272 4.39 -16.62 20.43
C ALA A 272 4.49 -15.35 21.30
N ARG A 273 5.69 -14.76 21.46
CA ARG A 273 5.87 -13.50 22.19
C ARG A 273 5.16 -12.32 21.51
N LYS A 274 5.24 -12.22 20.18
CA LYS A 274 4.58 -11.16 19.43
C LYS A 274 3.07 -11.28 19.50
N LEU A 275 2.51 -12.48 19.32
CA LEU A 275 1.09 -12.72 19.47
C LEU A 275 0.58 -12.43 20.89
N ALA A 276 1.37 -12.75 21.91
CA ALA A 276 1.03 -12.39 23.28
C ALA A 276 1.03 -10.88 23.54
N GLN A 277 1.91 -10.12 22.88
CA GLN A 277 1.87 -8.64 22.90
C GLN A 277 0.61 -8.09 22.26
N ASP A 278 0.09 -8.75 21.21
CA ASP A 278 -1.17 -8.42 20.54
C ASP A 278 -2.40 -8.99 21.28
N GLY A 279 -2.22 -9.55 22.49
CA GLY A 279 -3.29 -10.06 23.33
C GLY A 279 -3.92 -11.37 22.83
N THR A 280 -3.22 -12.15 21.99
CA THR A 280 -3.71 -13.40 21.41
C THR A 280 -2.62 -14.50 21.37
N SER A 281 -3.01 -15.68 20.87
CA SER A 281 -2.13 -16.82 20.66
C SER A 281 -2.42 -17.47 19.30
N PHE A 282 -1.44 -18.22 18.77
CA PHE A 282 -1.63 -19.02 17.56
C PHE A 282 -2.86 -19.95 17.66
N ARG A 283 -3.07 -20.53 18.83
CA ARG A 283 -4.24 -21.40 19.10
C ARG A 283 -5.55 -20.63 18.97
N GLU A 284 -5.66 -19.43 19.51
CA GLU A 284 -6.87 -18.61 19.43
C GLU A 284 -7.18 -18.18 18.00
N ILE A 285 -6.16 -17.80 17.23
CA ILE A 285 -6.31 -17.47 15.82
C ILE A 285 -6.84 -18.67 15.04
N ARG A 286 -6.22 -19.85 15.23
CA ARG A 286 -6.66 -21.10 14.62
C ARG A 286 -8.08 -21.48 15.03
N ASP A 287 -8.39 -21.42 16.31
CA ASP A 287 -9.73 -21.71 16.84
C ASP A 287 -10.78 -20.77 16.24
N SER A 288 -10.45 -19.48 16.06
CA SER A 288 -11.35 -18.50 15.41
C SER A 288 -11.65 -18.84 13.95
N ILE A 289 -10.66 -19.33 13.19
CA ILE A 289 -10.86 -19.72 11.79
C ILE A 289 -11.70 -20.99 11.71
N LEU A 290 -11.32 -22.02 12.48
CA LEU A 290 -12.00 -23.31 12.46
C LEU A 290 -13.44 -23.21 12.96
N SER A 291 -13.72 -22.38 13.97
CA SER A 291 -15.08 -22.17 14.48
C SER A 291 -16.00 -21.54 13.44
N ARG A 292 -15.52 -20.53 12.70
CA ARG A 292 -16.30 -19.89 11.61
C ARG A 292 -16.62 -20.88 10.51
N GLN A 293 -15.63 -21.66 10.06
CA GLN A 293 -15.84 -22.65 9.00
C GLN A 293 -16.77 -23.78 9.47
N ALA A 294 -16.61 -24.25 10.70
CA ALA A 294 -17.49 -25.26 11.27
C ALA A 294 -18.94 -24.77 11.32
N SER A 295 -19.16 -23.52 11.75
CA SER A 295 -20.48 -22.90 11.75
C SER A 295 -21.07 -22.79 10.34
N SER A 296 -20.31 -22.30 9.36
CA SER A 296 -20.73 -22.19 7.96
C SER A 296 -21.12 -23.57 7.40
N TYR A 297 -20.28 -24.60 7.55
CA TYR A 297 -20.63 -25.95 7.09
C TYR A 297 -21.87 -26.52 7.77
N LEU A 298 -22.06 -26.26 9.06
CA LEU A 298 -23.25 -26.74 9.77
C LEU A 298 -24.54 -26.08 9.31
N LEU A 299 -24.50 -24.80 8.98
CA LEU A 299 -25.68 -24.00 8.64
C LEU A 299 -25.99 -23.99 7.14
N GLU A 300 -24.95 -24.01 6.30
CA GLU A 300 -25.08 -23.83 4.85
C GLU A 300 -25.01 -25.15 4.06
N SER A 301 -24.74 -26.28 4.74
CA SER A 301 -24.68 -27.59 4.09
C SER A 301 -25.44 -28.67 4.87
N ASP A 302 -25.69 -29.81 4.20
CA ASP A 302 -26.27 -31.02 4.81
C ASP A 302 -25.19 -32.05 5.21
N LEU A 303 -23.93 -31.65 5.27
CA LEU A 303 -22.84 -32.53 5.66
C LEU A 303 -23.03 -33.07 7.08
N SER A 304 -22.72 -34.34 7.29
CA SER A 304 -22.73 -34.93 8.63
C SER A 304 -21.64 -34.27 9.52
N VAL A 305 -21.86 -34.32 10.82
CA VAL A 305 -20.88 -33.82 11.80
C VAL A 305 -19.52 -34.50 11.62
N ASP A 306 -19.52 -35.78 11.27
CA ASP A 306 -18.30 -36.56 11.03
C ASP A 306 -17.61 -36.16 9.72
N ALA A 307 -18.38 -35.84 8.67
CA ALA A 307 -17.84 -35.30 7.42
C ALA A 307 -17.22 -33.90 7.64
N ILE A 308 -17.85 -33.05 8.41
CA ILE A 308 -17.32 -31.73 8.78
C ILE A 308 -16.02 -31.88 9.60
N ALA A 309 -16.00 -32.81 10.56
CA ALA A 309 -14.78 -33.11 11.32
C ALA A 309 -13.61 -33.51 10.40
N THR A 310 -13.88 -34.35 9.41
CA THR A 310 -12.89 -34.75 8.39
C THR A 310 -12.44 -33.59 7.52
N LEU A 311 -13.37 -32.76 7.02
CA LEU A 311 -13.07 -31.55 6.23
C LEU A 311 -12.24 -30.54 7.01
N LEU A 312 -12.47 -30.43 8.32
CA LEU A 312 -11.69 -29.58 9.20
C LEU A 312 -10.44 -30.29 9.76
N ASN A 313 -10.09 -31.46 9.22
CA ASN A 313 -8.95 -32.30 9.55
C ASN A 313 -8.79 -32.63 11.04
N TYR A 314 -9.89 -32.87 11.70
CA TYR A 314 -9.83 -33.47 13.03
C TYR A 314 -9.55 -34.98 12.89
N HIS A 315 -8.64 -35.49 13.69
CA HIS A 315 -8.26 -36.89 13.70
C HIS A 315 -9.47 -37.81 13.96
N ASP A 316 -10.41 -37.32 14.78
CA ASP A 316 -11.69 -37.99 15.06
C ASP A 316 -12.79 -36.98 15.35
N SER A 317 -14.05 -37.40 15.17
CA SER A 317 -15.21 -36.55 15.39
C SER A 317 -15.44 -36.20 16.87
N ALA A 318 -14.89 -36.97 17.80
CA ALA A 318 -15.03 -36.70 19.25
C ALA A 318 -14.16 -35.49 19.63
N ASN A 319 -12.96 -35.37 19.02
CA ASN A 319 -12.11 -34.19 19.17
C ASN A 319 -12.76 -32.93 18.60
N PHE A 320 -13.38 -33.04 17.41
CA PHE A 320 -14.13 -31.97 16.82
C PHE A 320 -15.29 -31.52 17.71
N ARG A 321 -16.12 -32.46 18.18
CA ARG A 321 -17.28 -32.16 19.05
C ARG A 321 -16.85 -31.44 20.33
N ARG A 322 -15.73 -31.83 20.95
CA ARG A 322 -15.18 -31.14 22.12
C ARG A 322 -14.70 -29.74 21.81
N ALA A 323 -14.02 -29.55 20.67
CA ALA A 323 -13.57 -28.22 20.23
C ALA A 323 -14.79 -27.32 19.92
N PHE A 324 -15.78 -27.83 19.20
CA PHE A 324 -16.96 -27.09 18.83
C PHE A 324 -17.79 -26.67 20.09
N LYS A 325 -17.99 -27.57 21.06
CA LYS A 325 -18.62 -27.23 22.31
C LYS A 325 -17.87 -26.16 23.11
N ARG A 326 -16.54 -26.14 23.04
CA ARG A 326 -15.73 -25.06 23.64
C ARG A 326 -15.92 -23.72 22.97
N TRP A 327 -16.19 -23.70 21.65
CA TRP A 327 -16.35 -22.46 20.88
C TRP A 327 -17.76 -21.86 21.02
N PHE A 328 -18.78 -22.70 21.06
CA PHE A 328 -20.16 -22.27 20.94
C PHE A 328 -21.03 -22.66 22.14
N ASP A 329 -20.48 -23.29 23.16
CA ASP A 329 -21.16 -23.83 24.36
C ASP A 329 -22.27 -24.87 24.07
N LEU A 330 -22.41 -25.27 22.79
CA LEU A 330 -23.41 -26.23 22.32
C LEU A 330 -22.74 -27.34 21.49
N PRO A 331 -23.29 -28.57 21.52
CA PRO A 331 -22.86 -29.61 20.58
C PRO A 331 -23.20 -29.23 19.12
N PRO A 332 -22.42 -29.70 18.11
CA PRO A 332 -22.68 -29.37 16.70
C PRO A 332 -24.09 -29.66 16.21
N SER A 333 -24.65 -30.81 16.59
CA SER A 333 -26.01 -31.21 16.19
C SER A 333 -27.10 -30.30 16.76
N GLU A 334 -26.95 -29.90 17.99
CA GLU A 334 -27.86 -28.98 18.68
C GLU A 334 -27.74 -27.55 18.12
N TYR A 335 -26.50 -27.10 17.87
CA TYR A 335 -26.23 -25.82 17.22
C TYR A 335 -26.90 -25.74 15.85
N ARG A 336 -26.79 -26.80 15.03
CA ARG A 336 -27.46 -26.90 13.72
C ARG A 336 -28.97 -26.81 13.88
N PHE A 337 -29.54 -27.57 14.80
CA PHE A 337 -30.99 -27.61 15.02
C PHE A 337 -31.56 -26.23 15.42
N GLN A 338 -30.82 -25.49 16.26
CA GLN A 338 -31.29 -24.19 16.75
C GLN A 338 -31.08 -23.05 15.73
N ASN A 339 -30.07 -23.15 14.81
CA ASN A 339 -29.66 -22.02 13.97
C ASN A 339 -29.84 -22.25 12.45
N LYS A 340 -30.11 -23.47 11.99
CA LYS A 340 -30.43 -23.74 10.59
C LYS A 340 -31.91 -23.36 10.35
N LYS A 341 -32.13 -22.30 9.53
CA LYS A 341 -33.46 -21.87 9.08
C LYS A 341 -33.96 -22.72 7.93
#